data_b4f23196721e681717af797061742c4a
#
_entry.id   b4f23196721e681717af797061742c4a
#
_cell.length_a   1.000
_cell.length_b   1.000
_cell.length_c   1.000
_cell.angle_alpha   90.00
_cell.angle_beta   90.00
_cell.angle_gamma   90.00
#
_symmetry.space_group_name_H-M   'P 1'
#
loop_
_entity.id
_entity.type
_entity.pdbx_description
1 polymer ?
#
loop_
_entity_poly.entity_id
_entity_poly.type
_entity_poly.pdbx_seq_one_letter_code
_entity_poly.pdbx_strand_id
1 'polypeptide(L)'
;IHAGIYYKKKSLKSIFCKKGNQTLYKYAYEIRIDHNKCGKLIVAQNEAEDKQLIKLKANAAQNGVSLEKLHKNQIKMLEPELKCFSALHSPTTGIIDIQSVMLNFVADIENNNGKIVYNNEVKYLSKHQNAIKFTNDKKTSFTTKILINCAGLHSHNIAKSIDGMIQKSVPKITYVKGNYFKLEGKSPFKKLIYPLPTSYGLGIHSTINLNNQTIFGPD
;
A
#
# COMPACT_ATOMS: atom_id res chain seq x y z
N ILE A 1 5.69 -3.66 -1.24
CA ILE A 1 5.01 -4.60 -0.31
C ILE A 1 5.07 -4.03 1.10
N HIS A 2 3.92 -3.65 1.67
CA HIS A 2 3.81 -2.96 2.95
C HIS A 2 3.79 -3.94 4.14
N ALA A 3 4.53 -3.62 5.22
CA ALA A 3 4.60 -4.49 6.40
C ALA A 3 3.50 -4.25 7.46
N GLY A 4 2.74 -3.15 7.40
CA GLY A 4 1.68 -2.86 8.36
C GLY A 4 2.10 -2.11 9.62
N ILE A 5 3.21 -1.38 9.59
CA ILE A 5 3.89 -0.77 10.75
C ILE A 5 3.05 0.28 11.48
N TYR A 6 2.39 1.17 10.73
CA TYR A 6 1.85 2.44 11.23
C TYR A 6 0.40 2.37 11.72
N TYR A 7 -0.29 1.28 11.50
CA TYR A 7 -1.73 1.21 11.71
C TYR A 7 -2.12 1.02 13.16
N LYS A 8 -3.30 1.54 13.52
CA LYS A 8 -3.89 1.35 14.84
C LYS A 8 -4.16 -0.15 15.07
N LYS A 9 -3.84 -0.63 16.27
CA LYS A 9 -4.10 -2.03 16.71
C LYS A 9 -5.55 -2.44 16.44
N LYS A 10 -5.74 -3.65 15.95
CA LYS A 10 -7.04 -4.25 15.61
C LYS A 10 -7.81 -3.54 14.48
N SER A 11 -7.24 -2.55 13.81
CA SER A 11 -7.87 -2.00 12.61
C SER A 11 -7.84 -2.99 11.45
N LEU A 12 -8.81 -2.92 10.54
CA LEU A 12 -8.80 -3.76 9.32
C LEU A 12 -7.51 -3.55 8.52
N LYS A 13 -6.99 -2.32 8.48
CA LYS A 13 -5.70 -2.02 7.84
C LYS A 13 -4.55 -2.78 8.48
N SER A 14 -4.46 -2.87 9.82
CA SER A 14 -3.37 -3.62 10.48
C SER A 14 -3.48 -5.12 10.23
N ILE A 15 -4.69 -5.67 10.28
CA ILE A 15 -4.96 -7.09 10.08
C ILE A 15 -4.64 -7.50 8.65
N PHE A 16 -5.26 -6.81 7.67
CA PHE A 16 -5.11 -7.18 6.27
C PHE A 16 -3.76 -6.83 5.68
N CYS A 17 -3.10 -5.77 6.16
CA CYS A 17 -1.77 -5.41 5.67
C CYS A 17 -0.73 -6.45 6.09
N LYS A 18 -0.77 -6.92 7.34
CA LYS A 18 0.11 -8.00 7.82
C LYS A 18 -0.14 -9.31 7.06
N LYS A 19 -1.42 -9.74 6.98
CA LYS A 19 -1.79 -10.95 6.25
C LYS A 19 -1.43 -10.84 4.76
N GLY A 20 -1.75 -9.71 4.15
CA GLY A 20 -1.46 -9.43 2.74
C GLY A 20 0.04 -9.41 2.43
N ASN A 21 0.88 -8.90 3.34
CA ASN A 21 2.33 -8.98 3.19
C ASN A 21 2.80 -10.42 3.00
N GLN A 22 2.39 -11.32 3.89
CA GLN A 22 2.76 -12.74 3.83
C GLN A 22 2.19 -13.43 2.58
N THR A 23 0.90 -13.20 2.30
CA THR A 23 0.22 -13.82 1.16
C THR A 23 0.81 -13.34 -0.17
N LEU A 24 1.16 -12.05 -0.27
CA LEU A 24 1.70 -11.48 -1.51
C LEU A 24 3.10 -12.02 -1.82
N TYR A 25 3.96 -12.19 -0.81
CA TYR A 25 5.27 -12.83 -1.02
C TYR A 25 5.11 -14.29 -1.45
N LYS A 26 4.20 -15.04 -0.81
CA LYS A 26 3.92 -16.43 -1.18
C LYS A 26 3.41 -16.51 -2.61
N TYR A 27 2.42 -15.70 -2.96
CA TYR A 27 1.86 -15.62 -4.32
C TYR A 27 2.93 -15.27 -5.35
N ALA A 28 3.70 -14.20 -5.10
CA ALA A 28 4.77 -13.79 -6.02
C ALA A 28 5.82 -14.88 -6.24
N TYR A 29 6.17 -15.63 -5.21
CA TYR A 29 7.09 -16.76 -5.32
C TYR A 29 6.50 -17.90 -6.15
N GLU A 30 5.23 -18.32 -5.88
CA GLU A 30 4.56 -19.42 -6.55
C GLU A 30 4.39 -19.19 -8.05
N ILE A 31 4.06 -17.96 -8.46
CA ILE A 31 3.84 -17.61 -9.87
C ILE A 31 5.02 -16.85 -10.50
N ARG A 32 6.16 -16.82 -9.83
CA ARG A 32 7.43 -16.25 -10.30
C ARG A 32 7.35 -14.78 -10.71
N ILE A 33 6.66 -13.97 -9.93
CA ILE A 33 6.66 -12.50 -10.10
C ILE A 33 7.93 -11.91 -9.48
N ASP A 34 8.56 -11.03 -10.22
CA ASP A 34 9.75 -10.30 -9.74
C ASP A 34 9.41 -9.45 -8.52
N HIS A 35 10.14 -9.70 -7.45
CA HIS A 35 10.02 -8.97 -6.20
C HIS A 35 11.34 -8.95 -5.45
N ASN A 36 11.50 -7.96 -4.55
CA ASN A 36 12.67 -7.88 -3.70
C ASN A 36 12.25 -7.52 -2.27
N LYS A 37 12.58 -8.39 -1.33
CA LYS A 37 12.40 -8.19 0.11
C LYS A 37 13.55 -7.32 0.66
N CYS A 38 13.76 -6.15 0.06
CA CYS A 38 14.89 -5.26 0.34
C CYS A 38 14.90 -4.70 1.76
N GLY A 39 13.76 -4.70 2.43
CA GLY A 39 13.61 -4.07 3.74
C GLY A 39 13.44 -2.54 3.67
N LYS A 40 13.12 -1.96 4.82
CA LYS A 40 12.96 -0.52 5.00
C LYS A 40 13.62 -0.04 6.28
N LEU A 41 14.29 1.10 6.23
CA LEU A 41 14.77 1.83 7.40
C LEU A 41 13.86 3.03 7.65
N ILE A 42 13.33 3.14 8.86
CA ILE A 42 12.64 4.35 9.34
C ILE A 42 13.63 5.08 10.22
N VAL A 43 14.05 6.26 9.81
CA VAL A 43 15.18 6.98 10.41
C VAL A 43 14.74 8.05 11.39
N ALA A 44 15.57 8.26 12.41
CA ALA A 44 15.54 9.42 13.32
C ALA A 44 16.78 10.27 13.10
N GLN A 45 16.62 11.59 13.11
CA GLN A 45 17.71 12.55 12.93
C GLN A 45 18.30 13.04 14.26
N ASN A 46 17.57 12.85 15.35
CA ASN A 46 17.93 13.32 16.69
C ASN A 46 17.31 12.43 17.77
N GLU A 47 17.65 12.73 19.04
CA GLU A 47 17.17 11.96 20.20
C GLU A 47 15.64 12.06 20.39
N ALA A 48 15.03 13.20 20.10
CA ALA A 48 13.59 13.37 20.21
C ALA A 48 12.83 12.47 19.24
N GLU A 49 13.32 12.36 18.01
CA GLU A 49 12.81 11.44 17.00
C GLU A 49 13.10 9.98 17.36
N ASP A 50 14.24 9.70 17.98
CA ASP A 50 14.54 8.35 18.45
C ASP A 50 13.52 7.84 19.48
N LYS A 51 13.10 8.71 20.41
CA LYS A 51 12.00 8.38 21.34
C LYS A 51 10.68 8.07 20.62
N GLN A 52 10.43 8.72 19.48
CA GLN A 52 9.26 8.41 18.63
C GLN A 52 9.41 7.07 17.92
N LEU A 53 10.61 6.70 17.44
CA LEU A 53 10.87 5.38 16.89
C LEU A 53 10.58 4.27 17.91
N ILE A 54 10.92 4.44 19.18
CA ILE A 54 10.61 3.47 20.25
C ILE A 54 9.10 3.26 20.37
N LYS A 55 8.31 4.34 20.35
CA LYS A 55 6.84 4.27 20.38
C LYS A 55 6.28 3.56 19.14
N LEU A 56 6.84 3.86 17.97
CA LEU A 56 6.45 3.22 16.71
C LEU A 56 6.76 1.72 16.74
N LYS A 57 7.92 1.32 17.26
CA LYS A 57 8.28 -0.11 17.43
C LYS A 57 7.28 -0.83 18.32
N ALA A 58 6.89 -0.22 19.43
CA ALA A 58 5.89 -0.78 20.35
C ALA A 58 4.52 -0.94 19.68
N ASN A 59 4.07 0.06 18.89
CA ASN A 59 2.84 -0.03 18.11
C ASN A 59 2.89 -1.15 17.07
N ALA A 60 3.99 -1.25 16.32
CA ALA A 60 4.19 -2.29 15.31
C ALA A 60 4.15 -3.70 15.94
N ALA A 61 4.80 -3.88 17.09
CA ALA A 61 4.79 -5.14 17.85
C ALA A 61 3.37 -5.56 18.26
N GLN A 62 2.51 -4.61 18.67
CA GLN A 62 1.11 -4.87 19.00
C GLN A 62 0.29 -5.35 17.77
N ASN A 63 0.73 -5.01 16.56
CA ASN A 63 0.16 -5.50 15.30
C ASN A 63 0.83 -6.80 14.80
N GLY A 64 1.79 -7.34 15.59
CA GLY A 64 2.58 -8.52 15.25
C GLY A 64 3.55 -8.27 14.09
N VAL A 65 4.01 -7.02 13.93
CA VAL A 65 5.07 -6.63 12.99
C VAL A 65 6.36 -6.43 13.78
N SER A 66 7.37 -7.24 13.49
CA SER A 66 8.69 -7.13 14.13
C SER A 66 9.51 -6.04 13.47
N LEU A 67 10.07 -5.15 14.29
CA LEU A 67 11.01 -4.12 13.89
C LEU A 67 12.28 -4.22 14.74
N GLU A 68 13.41 -4.08 14.09
CA GLU A 68 14.73 -4.12 14.72
C GLU A 68 15.25 -2.69 14.91
N LYS A 69 15.69 -2.37 16.13
CA LYS A 69 16.35 -1.07 16.39
C LYS A 69 17.80 -1.18 15.99
N LEU A 70 18.24 -0.27 15.13
CA LEU A 70 19.61 -0.19 14.65
C LEU A 70 20.31 1.06 15.21
N HIS A 71 21.58 0.88 15.59
CA HIS A 71 22.48 1.93 15.99
C HIS A 71 23.43 2.32 14.84
N LYS A 72 24.11 3.44 14.98
CA LYS A 72 24.92 4.09 13.94
C LYS A 72 25.85 3.13 13.19
N ASN A 73 26.55 2.22 13.88
CA ASN A 73 27.48 1.28 13.22
C ASN A 73 26.74 0.26 12.36
N GLN A 74 25.62 -0.27 12.82
CA GLN A 74 24.78 -1.22 12.07
C GLN A 74 24.17 -0.56 10.84
N ILE A 75 23.72 0.71 10.98
CA ILE A 75 23.19 1.48 9.85
C ILE A 75 24.26 1.69 8.80
N LYS A 76 25.48 2.11 9.21
CA LYS A 76 26.60 2.32 8.30
C LYS A 76 27.02 1.05 7.54
N MET A 77 26.89 -0.11 8.16
CA MET A 77 27.15 -1.40 7.49
C MET A 77 26.08 -1.73 6.44
N LEU A 78 24.82 -1.41 6.71
CA LEU A 78 23.70 -1.71 5.81
C LEU A 78 23.56 -0.69 4.68
N GLU A 79 23.72 0.59 5.01
CA GLU A 79 23.55 1.74 4.11
C GLU A 79 24.65 2.77 4.37
N PRO A 80 25.83 2.63 3.76
CA PRO A 80 27.01 3.47 4.05
C PRO A 80 26.78 4.97 3.82
N GLU A 81 25.94 5.31 2.84
CA GLU A 81 25.60 6.70 2.48
C GLU A 81 24.54 7.34 3.38
N LEU A 82 23.87 6.53 4.24
CA LEU A 82 22.82 7.02 5.10
C LEU A 82 23.37 7.70 6.35
N LYS A 83 23.04 8.98 6.52
CA LYS A 83 23.37 9.77 7.72
C LYS A 83 22.11 9.96 8.57
N CYS A 84 22.08 9.35 9.75
CA CYS A 84 20.99 9.52 10.71
C CYS A 84 21.48 9.20 12.13
N PHE A 85 20.69 9.56 13.13
CA PHE A 85 20.98 9.28 14.54
C PHE A 85 20.75 7.81 14.87
N SER A 86 19.61 7.27 14.44
CA SER A 86 19.22 5.86 14.63
C SER A 86 18.15 5.46 13.62
N ALA A 87 17.82 4.17 13.53
CA ALA A 87 16.78 3.68 12.63
C ALA A 87 16.02 2.47 13.21
N LEU A 88 14.81 2.25 12.70
CA LEU A 88 14.09 0.98 12.79
C LEU A 88 14.16 0.26 11.45
N HIS A 89 14.62 -0.97 11.47
CA HIS A 89 14.63 -1.85 10.31
C HIS A 89 13.36 -2.70 10.27
N SER A 90 12.67 -2.65 9.13
CA SER A 90 11.55 -3.51 8.80
C SER A 90 11.97 -4.53 7.75
N PRO A 91 12.33 -5.76 8.14
CA PRO A 91 12.87 -6.76 7.21
C PRO A 91 11.82 -7.33 6.25
N THR A 92 10.54 -7.17 6.54
CA THR A 92 9.45 -7.71 5.73
C THR A 92 8.86 -6.73 4.72
N THR A 93 9.32 -5.48 4.73
CA THR A 93 8.97 -4.51 3.68
C THR A 93 9.73 -4.84 2.40
N GLY A 94 9.12 -4.65 1.25
CA GLY A 94 9.76 -4.91 -0.04
C GLY A 94 9.07 -4.24 -1.20
N ILE A 95 9.50 -4.58 -2.39
CA ILE A 95 8.98 -4.10 -3.68
C ILE A 95 8.58 -5.29 -4.54
N ILE A 96 7.69 -5.06 -5.50
CA ILE A 96 7.16 -6.11 -6.39
C ILE A 96 6.79 -5.49 -7.74
N ASP A 97 6.88 -6.26 -8.80
CA ASP A 97 6.31 -5.90 -10.09
C ASP A 97 4.78 -5.98 -10.04
N ILE A 98 4.16 -4.81 -9.79
CA ILE A 98 2.70 -4.72 -9.69
C ILE A 98 2.01 -4.96 -11.03
N GLN A 99 2.66 -4.69 -12.16
CA GLN A 99 2.10 -4.94 -13.48
C GLN A 99 1.93 -6.44 -13.72
N SER A 100 2.97 -7.21 -13.40
CA SER A 100 2.90 -8.68 -13.48
C SER A 100 1.85 -9.25 -12.50
N VAL A 101 1.71 -8.70 -11.29
CA VAL A 101 0.62 -9.09 -10.37
C VAL A 101 -0.74 -8.88 -11.01
N MET A 102 -0.97 -7.70 -11.61
CA MET A 102 -2.26 -7.39 -12.23
C MET A 102 -2.56 -8.28 -13.44
N LEU A 103 -1.56 -8.57 -14.30
CA LEU A 103 -1.72 -9.45 -15.43
C LEU A 103 -2.06 -10.89 -15.00
N ASN A 104 -1.42 -11.38 -13.93
CA ASN A 104 -1.77 -12.70 -13.38
C ASN A 104 -3.18 -12.73 -12.80
N PHE A 105 -3.64 -11.67 -12.14
CA PHE A 105 -5.04 -11.60 -11.68
C PHE A 105 -6.04 -11.59 -12.84
N VAL A 106 -5.71 -10.95 -13.96
CA VAL A 106 -6.52 -11.03 -15.19
C VAL A 106 -6.60 -12.48 -15.67
N ALA A 107 -5.46 -13.15 -15.80
CA ALA A 107 -5.42 -14.55 -16.21
C ALA A 107 -6.19 -15.47 -15.23
N ASP A 108 -6.04 -15.26 -13.92
CA ASP A 108 -6.79 -16.03 -12.91
C ASP A 108 -8.31 -15.85 -13.04
N ILE A 109 -8.77 -14.62 -13.29
CA ILE A 109 -10.19 -14.34 -13.50
C ILE A 109 -10.70 -15.10 -14.72
N GLU A 110 -10.00 -15.03 -15.85
CA GLU A 110 -10.39 -15.67 -17.12
C GLU A 110 -10.36 -17.19 -17.01
N ASN A 111 -9.31 -17.77 -16.40
CA ASN A 111 -9.18 -19.21 -16.16
C ASN A 111 -10.28 -19.77 -15.25
N ASN A 112 -10.86 -18.94 -14.40
CA ASN A 112 -12.00 -19.30 -13.54
C ASN A 112 -13.36 -18.87 -14.13
N ASN A 113 -13.46 -18.69 -15.45
CA ASN A 113 -14.68 -18.29 -16.15
C ASN A 113 -15.24 -16.92 -15.73
N GLY A 114 -14.43 -16.09 -15.10
CA GLY A 114 -14.74 -14.68 -14.84
C GLY A 114 -14.62 -13.85 -16.12
N LYS A 115 -15.15 -12.63 -16.08
CA LYS A 115 -15.06 -11.69 -17.21
C LYS A 115 -14.62 -10.33 -16.71
N ILE A 116 -13.71 -9.70 -17.45
CA ILE A 116 -13.34 -8.30 -17.26
C ILE A 116 -13.95 -7.50 -18.40
N VAL A 117 -14.75 -6.51 -18.06
CA VAL A 117 -15.45 -5.68 -19.04
C VAL A 117 -14.87 -4.26 -18.97
N TYR A 118 -13.96 -3.97 -19.89
CA TYR A 118 -13.34 -2.65 -20.01
C TYR A 118 -14.28 -1.60 -20.59
N ASN A 119 -14.00 -0.31 -20.35
CA ASN A 119 -14.79 0.82 -20.85
C ASN A 119 -16.29 0.69 -20.50
N ASN A 120 -16.57 0.29 -19.25
CA ASN A 120 -17.91 0.15 -18.70
C ASN A 120 -17.94 0.78 -17.30
N GLU A 121 -18.15 2.07 -17.24
CA GLU A 121 -18.24 2.80 -15.97
C GLU A 121 -19.58 2.55 -15.30
N VAL A 122 -19.57 2.08 -14.05
CA VAL A 122 -20.78 1.90 -13.24
C VAL A 122 -21.31 3.27 -12.80
N LYS A 123 -22.59 3.57 -13.08
CA LYS A 123 -23.21 4.88 -12.81
C LYS A 123 -24.24 4.85 -11.70
N TYR A 124 -25.25 4.01 -11.79
CA TYR A 124 -26.38 3.99 -10.85
C TYR A 124 -26.54 2.61 -10.26
N LEU A 125 -26.70 2.57 -8.94
CA LEU A 125 -26.92 1.33 -8.21
C LEU A 125 -28.20 1.43 -7.40
N SER A 126 -29.04 0.41 -7.49
CA SER A 126 -30.26 0.31 -6.68
C SER A 126 -30.41 -1.09 -6.11
N LYS A 127 -30.99 -1.18 -4.92
CA LYS A 127 -31.37 -2.46 -4.34
C LYS A 127 -32.67 -2.92 -5.03
N HIS A 128 -32.69 -4.12 -5.52
CA HIS A 128 -33.86 -4.71 -6.17
C HIS A 128 -34.11 -6.11 -5.60
N GLN A 129 -35.11 -6.25 -4.72
CA GLN A 129 -35.36 -7.49 -3.98
C GLN A 129 -34.07 -8.01 -3.29
N ASN A 130 -33.61 -9.22 -3.65
CA ASN A 130 -32.41 -9.85 -3.12
C ASN A 130 -31.17 -9.64 -4.01
N ALA A 131 -31.20 -8.66 -4.89
CA ALA A 131 -30.13 -8.38 -5.85
C ALA A 131 -29.79 -6.89 -5.89
N ILE A 132 -28.67 -6.56 -6.48
CA ILE A 132 -28.22 -5.20 -6.75
C ILE A 132 -28.31 -5.02 -8.26
N LYS A 133 -29.12 -4.04 -8.69
CA LYS A 133 -29.19 -3.61 -10.08
C LYS A 133 -28.26 -2.42 -10.28
N PHE A 134 -27.49 -2.42 -11.34
CA PHE A 134 -26.66 -1.28 -11.72
C PHE A 134 -26.70 -1.04 -13.23
N THR A 135 -26.39 0.17 -13.62
CA THR A 135 -26.25 0.53 -15.04
C THR A 135 -24.84 1.02 -15.31
N ASN A 136 -24.37 0.82 -16.53
CA ASN A 136 -23.13 1.43 -17.01
C ASN A 136 -23.40 2.78 -17.69
N ASP A 137 -22.34 3.44 -18.14
CA ASP A 137 -22.36 4.69 -18.92
C ASP A 137 -23.10 4.55 -20.25
N LYS A 138 -23.20 3.33 -20.79
CA LYS A 138 -23.93 2.98 -22.03
C LYS A 138 -25.42 2.64 -21.78
N LYS A 139 -25.90 2.90 -20.56
CA LYS A 139 -27.29 2.59 -20.13
C LYS A 139 -27.66 1.10 -20.15
N THR A 140 -26.69 0.19 -20.22
CA THR A 140 -26.92 -1.24 -20.09
C THR A 140 -27.13 -1.59 -18.63
N SER A 141 -28.18 -2.37 -18.34
CA SER A 141 -28.50 -2.81 -16.97
C SER A 141 -27.95 -4.19 -16.68
N PHE A 142 -27.43 -4.33 -15.47
CA PHE A 142 -26.90 -5.58 -14.91
C PHE A 142 -27.51 -5.85 -13.55
N THR A 143 -27.54 -7.11 -13.17
CA THR A 143 -28.01 -7.55 -11.85
C THR A 143 -27.01 -8.51 -11.24
N THR A 144 -26.71 -8.34 -9.95
CA THR A 144 -25.81 -9.20 -9.19
C THR A 144 -26.31 -9.46 -7.80
N LYS A 145 -25.98 -10.59 -7.21
CA LYS A 145 -26.26 -10.89 -5.79
C LYS A 145 -25.30 -10.17 -4.85
N ILE A 146 -24.04 -9.99 -5.28
CA ILE A 146 -22.99 -9.38 -4.47
C ILE A 146 -22.25 -8.37 -5.34
N LEU A 147 -22.03 -7.17 -4.80
CA LEU A 147 -21.20 -6.13 -5.41
C LEU A 147 -20.04 -5.80 -4.47
N ILE A 148 -18.83 -5.86 -4.99
CA ILE A 148 -17.62 -5.46 -4.27
C ILE A 148 -17.09 -4.17 -4.91
N ASN A 149 -17.11 -3.08 -4.14
CA ASN A 149 -16.64 -1.77 -4.61
C ASN A 149 -15.13 -1.64 -4.41
N CYS A 150 -14.36 -1.84 -5.47
CA CYS A 150 -12.91 -1.68 -5.51
C CYS A 150 -12.48 -0.52 -6.45
N ALA A 151 -13.30 0.52 -6.61
CA ALA A 151 -13.10 1.60 -7.58
C ALA A 151 -12.02 2.63 -7.17
N GLY A 152 -11.14 2.31 -6.21
CA GLY A 152 -9.99 3.15 -5.82
C GLY A 152 -10.41 4.57 -5.46
N LEU A 153 -9.85 5.58 -6.12
CA LEU A 153 -10.17 6.99 -5.90
C LEU A 153 -11.65 7.36 -6.18
N HIS A 154 -12.37 6.54 -6.94
CA HIS A 154 -13.78 6.74 -7.27
C HIS A 154 -14.74 5.92 -6.39
N SER A 155 -14.22 5.14 -5.44
CA SER A 155 -15.03 4.24 -4.60
C SER A 155 -16.13 4.96 -3.82
N HIS A 156 -15.87 6.18 -3.34
CA HIS A 156 -16.87 6.99 -2.64
C HIS A 156 -18.00 7.46 -3.57
N ASN A 157 -17.71 7.72 -4.85
CA ASN A 157 -18.74 8.10 -5.84
C ASN A 157 -19.67 6.91 -6.08
N ILE A 158 -19.11 5.71 -6.26
CA ILE A 158 -19.88 4.47 -6.36
C ILE A 158 -20.74 4.26 -5.11
N ALA A 159 -20.17 4.41 -3.91
CA ALA A 159 -20.93 4.27 -2.67
C ALA A 159 -22.08 5.29 -2.56
N LYS A 160 -21.84 6.55 -2.96
CA LYS A 160 -22.88 7.60 -2.96
C LYS A 160 -23.98 7.36 -3.99
N SER A 161 -23.72 6.69 -5.08
CA SER A 161 -24.71 6.40 -6.13
C SER A 161 -25.65 5.23 -5.79
N ILE A 162 -25.43 4.55 -4.65
CA ILE A 162 -26.31 3.48 -4.20
C ILE A 162 -27.60 4.09 -3.64
N ASP A 163 -28.73 3.74 -4.23
CA ASP A 163 -30.04 4.15 -3.76
C ASP A 163 -30.29 3.65 -2.31
N GLY A 164 -30.80 4.53 -1.45
CA GLY A 164 -31.01 4.25 -0.02
C GLY A 164 -29.72 4.22 0.84
N MET A 165 -28.56 4.56 0.30
CA MET A 165 -27.33 4.65 1.08
C MET A 165 -27.38 5.80 2.07
N ILE A 166 -27.04 5.51 3.32
CA ILE A 166 -26.90 6.53 4.36
C ILE A 166 -25.64 7.36 4.05
N GLN A 167 -25.79 8.55 3.51
CA GLN A 167 -24.66 9.39 3.04
C GLN A 167 -23.61 9.67 4.12
N LYS A 168 -24.02 9.74 5.41
CA LYS A 168 -23.09 9.92 6.54
C LYS A 168 -22.14 8.74 6.75
N SER A 169 -22.48 7.55 6.26
CA SER A 169 -21.63 6.35 6.37
C SER A 169 -20.57 6.27 5.26
N VAL A 170 -20.68 7.09 4.21
CA VAL A 170 -19.70 7.12 3.12
C VAL A 170 -18.51 7.99 3.53
N PRO A 171 -17.30 7.43 3.61
CA PRO A 171 -16.12 8.20 3.98
C PRO A 171 -15.86 9.34 2.98
N LYS A 172 -15.46 10.51 3.49
CA LYS A 172 -14.99 11.59 2.64
C LYS A 172 -13.57 11.24 2.13
N ILE A 173 -13.34 11.48 0.86
CA ILE A 173 -12.01 11.36 0.23
C ILE A 173 -11.51 12.77 -0.08
N THR A 174 -10.28 13.05 0.34
CA THR A 174 -9.53 14.24 -0.06
C THR A 174 -8.41 13.80 -0.99
N TYR A 175 -8.37 14.39 -2.17
CA TYR A 175 -7.32 14.10 -3.15
C TYR A 175 -6.10 14.95 -2.85
N VAL A 176 -4.95 14.30 -2.76
CA VAL A 176 -3.65 14.96 -2.61
C VAL A 176 -2.74 14.43 -3.70
N LYS A 177 -2.07 15.33 -4.41
CA LYS A 177 -1.06 14.99 -5.41
C LYS A 177 0.32 15.02 -4.75
N GLY A 178 1.09 13.98 -4.94
CA GLY A 178 2.51 13.95 -4.59
C GLY A 178 3.35 13.87 -5.85
N ASN A 179 4.40 14.65 -5.94
CA ASN A 179 5.37 14.55 -7.02
C ASN A 179 6.56 13.70 -6.56
N TYR A 180 7.18 13.03 -7.53
CA TYR A 180 8.33 12.17 -7.29
C TYR A 180 9.44 12.52 -8.27
N PHE A 181 10.68 12.48 -7.78
CA PHE A 181 11.88 12.75 -8.55
C PHE A 181 12.70 11.46 -8.65
N LYS A 182 13.02 11.09 -9.87
CA LYS A 182 13.89 9.94 -10.15
C LYS A 182 15.34 10.42 -10.15
N LEU A 183 16.19 9.73 -9.38
CA LEU A 183 17.62 9.96 -9.42
C LEU A 183 18.22 9.39 -10.70
N GLU A 184 18.98 10.19 -11.40
CA GLU A 184 19.84 9.70 -12.47
C GLU A 184 21.12 9.09 -11.90
N GLY A 185 21.57 7.98 -12.49
CA GLY A 185 22.77 7.27 -12.05
C GLY A 185 22.50 6.17 -11.02
N LYS A 186 23.54 5.81 -10.26
CA LYS A 186 23.50 4.70 -9.30
C LYS A 186 22.74 5.07 -8.05
N SER A 187 21.87 4.16 -7.59
CA SER A 187 21.20 4.32 -6.30
C SER A 187 22.19 4.40 -5.14
N PRO A 188 22.07 5.40 -4.24
CA PRO A 188 22.89 5.46 -3.03
C PRO A 188 22.41 4.45 -1.97
N PHE A 189 21.18 3.92 -2.09
CA PHE A 189 20.57 3.04 -1.11
C PHE A 189 20.19 1.69 -1.70
N LYS A 190 20.24 0.66 -0.88
CA LYS A 190 19.78 -0.70 -1.18
C LYS A 190 18.42 -1.03 -0.52
N LYS A 191 18.00 -0.20 0.43
CA LYS A 191 16.74 -0.31 1.18
C LYS A 191 15.85 0.89 0.93
N LEU A 192 14.60 0.78 1.30
CA LEU A 192 13.68 1.91 1.36
C LEU A 192 14.02 2.76 2.58
N ILE A 193 14.22 4.07 2.41
CA ILE A 193 14.58 4.99 3.51
C ILE A 193 13.43 5.97 3.74
N TYR A 194 12.85 5.91 4.92
CA TYR A 194 11.68 6.72 5.29
C TYR A 194 11.98 7.56 6.54
N PRO A 195 11.58 8.83 6.58
CA PRO A 195 11.54 9.57 7.83
C PRO A 195 10.44 9.04 8.75
N LEU A 196 10.38 9.57 9.96
CA LEU A 196 9.20 9.39 10.81
C LEU A 196 7.97 10.02 10.16
N PRO A 197 6.80 9.37 10.29
CA PRO A 197 5.55 9.96 9.82
C PRO A 197 5.26 11.28 10.53
N THR A 198 4.77 12.25 9.79
CA THR A 198 4.25 13.53 10.31
C THR A 198 2.72 13.52 10.32
N SER A 199 2.10 14.59 10.85
CA SER A 199 0.66 14.81 10.78
C SER A 199 0.15 14.94 9.32
N TYR A 200 1.03 15.30 8.40
CA TYR A 200 0.71 15.52 6.98
C TYR A 200 0.99 14.29 6.09
N GLY A 201 1.63 13.25 6.60
CA GLY A 201 1.93 12.04 5.85
C GLY A 201 3.27 11.40 6.20
N LEU A 202 3.77 10.57 5.28
CA LEU A 202 5.02 9.82 5.49
C LEU A 202 6.29 10.66 5.25
N GLY A 203 6.16 11.91 4.82
CA GLY A 203 7.29 12.75 4.44
C GLY A 203 7.99 12.29 3.15
N ILE A 204 8.98 13.08 2.70
CA ILE A 204 9.80 12.72 1.55
C ILE A 204 10.65 11.51 1.91
N HIS A 205 10.51 10.45 1.15
CA HIS A 205 11.24 9.21 1.36
C HIS A 205 11.96 8.75 0.10
N SER A 206 12.94 7.89 0.27
CA SER A 206 13.64 7.22 -0.83
C SER A 206 13.07 5.83 -1.02
N THR A 207 12.64 5.53 -2.23
CA THR A 207 12.28 4.18 -2.67
C THR A 207 13.20 3.73 -3.79
N ILE A 208 13.38 2.43 -3.91
CA ILE A 208 14.07 1.80 -5.04
C ILE A 208 13.07 0.97 -5.84
N ASN A 209 13.26 0.88 -7.14
CA ASN A 209 12.52 -0.06 -7.97
C ASN A 209 13.35 -1.35 -8.23
N LEU A 210 12.77 -2.31 -8.94
CA LEU A 210 13.43 -3.58 -9.24
C LEU A 210 14.70 -3.42 -10.11
N ASN A 211 14.85 -2.30 -10.80
CA ASN A 211 16.03 -1.95 -11.58
C ASN A 211 17.08 -1.17 -10.74
N ASN A 212 16.95 -1.15 -9.40
CA ASN A 212 17.81 -0.40 -8.49
C ASN A 212 17.89 1.11 -8.78
N GLN A 213 16.84 1.71 -9.31
CA GLN A 213 16.75 3.15 -9.49
C GLN A 213 16.07 3.76 -8.27
N THR A 214 16.63 4.83 -7.76
CA THR A 214 16.08 5.58 -6.62
C THR A 214 15.06 6.62 -7.07
N ILE A 215 13.97 6.71 -6.31
CA ILE A 215 12.92 7.70 -6.49
C ILE A 215 12.70 8.37 -5.13
N PHE A 216 12.66 9.70 -5.11
CA PHE A 216 12.39 10.52 -3.92
C PHE A 216 11.00 11.17 -4.02
N GLY A 217 10.27 11.19 -2.94
CA GLY A 217 8.95 11.78 -2.82
C GLY A 217 8.06 11.01 -1.85
N PRO A 218 6.77 11.42 -1.76
CA PRO A 218 6.17 12.62 -2.36
C PRO A 218 6.64 13.91 -1.67
N ASP A 219 6.58 15.03 -2.40
CA ASP A 219 6.75 16.37 -1.86
C ASP A 219 5.44 16.93 -1.29
#